data_5967758848adf0567525393da784d5a0
#
_entry.id   5967758848adf0567525393da784d5a0
#
_cell.length_a   1.000
_cell.length_b   1.000
_cell.length_c   1.000
_cell.angle_alpha   90.00
_cell.angle_beta   90.00
_cell.angle_gamma   90.00
#
_symmetry.space_group_name_H-M   'P 1'
#
loop_
_entity.id
_entity.type
_entity.pdbx_description
1 polymer ?
#
loop_
_entity_poly.entity_id
_entity_poly.type
_entity_poly.pdbx_seq_one_letter_code
_entity_poly.pdbx_strand_id
1 'polypeptide(L)'
;MRLYFLIFIILTLAPLNALAEEEWDIDKLKTLSYARVSGEITHGDSLNFVMLSRENCEKVYTNFSFYTYEKPVDIKQLLHKHIPIKINGEDLTAKVEYVGPFLMGYRVMFSLGVFPVKEYINRLHNFYNEEKYYEIQIVDGVNFKASKYFDISINSWKLDNLVPSVLEAHKLCKELGNANS
;
A
#
# COMPACT_ATOMS: atom_id res chain seq x y z
N MET A 1 -11.63 -55.37 8.00
CA MET A 1 -10.48 -54.53 7.70
C MET A 1 -10.63 -53.61 6.47
N ARG A 2 -11.83 -53.44 5.88
CA ARG A 2 -12.09 -52.59 4.71
C ARG A 2 -12.83 -51.27 5.02
N LEU A 3 -13.33 -51.10 6.23
CA LEU A 3 -14.14 -49.92 6.59
C LEU A 3 -13.28 -48.73 7.08
N TYR A 4 -12.12 -48.98 7.62
CA TYR A 4 -11.24 -47.93 8.16
C TYR A 4 -10.46 -47.17 7.10
N PHE A 5 -10.35 -47.71 5.86
CA PHE A 5 -9.63 -47.08 4.77
C PHE A 5 -10.44 -45.96 4.09
N LEU A 6 -11.76 -46.04 4.17
CA LEU A 6 -12.64 -45.01 3.58
C LEU A 6 -12.76 -43.74 4.42
N ILE A 7 -12.57 -43.85 5.72
CA ILE A 7 -12.66 -42.69 6.65
C ILE A 7 -11.42 -41.82 6.53
N PHE A 8 -10.25 -42.39 6.19
CA PHE A 8 -8.99 -41.65 6.07
C PHE A 8 -8.94 -40.78 4.81
N ILE A 9 -9.66 -41.13 3.75
CA ILE A 9 -9.67 -40.37 2.47
C ILE A 9 -10.58 -39.16 2.55
N ILE A 10 -11.58 -39.15 3.39
CA ILE A 10 -12.53 -38.03 3.54
C ILE A 10 -11.94 -36.89 4.35
N LEU A 11 -10.95 -37.14 5.23
CA LEU A 11 -10.28 -36.08 6.01
C LEU A 11 -9.25 -35.27 5.22
N THR A 12 -8.83 -35.74 4.04
CA THR A 12 -7.80 -35.05 3.23
C THR A 12 -8.39 -34.11 2.17
N LEU A 13 -9.71 -34.01 2.05
CA LEU A 13 -10.42 -33.18 1.09
C LEU A 13 -11.11 -31.96 1.75
N ALA A 14 -10.77 -31.61 2.98
CA ALA A 14 -11.12 -30.28 3.47
C ALA A 14 -10.38 -29.26 2.58
N PRO A 15 -11.08 -28.40 1.81
CA PRO A 15 -10.41 -27.31 1.15
C PRO A 15 -9.77 -26.46 2.26
N LEU A 16 -8.45 -26.43 2.31
CA LEU A 16 -7.72 -25.37 2.96
C LEU A 16 -8.06 -24.08 2.17
N ASN A 17 -9.20 -23.50 2.47
CA ASN A 17 -9.42 -22.10 2.20
C ASN A 17 -8.45 -21.34 3.11
N ALA A 18 -7.18 -21.34 2.75
CA ALA A 18 -6.28 -20.27 3.14
C ALA A 18 -6.81 -19.04 2.40
N LEU A 19 -7.84 -18.42 2.96
CA LEU A 19 -8.08 -17.01 2.75
C LEU A 19 -6.79 -16.37 3.26
N ALA A 20 -5.93 -15.96 2.35
CA ALA A 20 -4.88 -15.02 2.65
C ALA A 20 -5.65 -13.76 3.10
N GLU A 21 -5.89 -13.64 4.41
CA GLU A 21 -6.25 -12.37 5.00
C GLU A 21 -5.13 -11.41 4.59
N GLU A 22 -5.47 -10.30 3.96
CA GLU A 22 -4.50 -9.27 3.68
C GLU A 22 -3.91 -8.82 5.00
N GLU A 23 -2.70 -9.26 5.25
CA GLU A 23 -2.02 -8.95 6.49
C GLU A 23 -1.45 -7.53 6.39
N TRP A 24 -2.01 -6.63 7.21
CA TRP A 24 -1.45 -5.32 7.41
C TRP A 24 -0.12 -5.45 8.14
N ASP A 25 0.94 -4.96 7.52
CA ASP A 25 2.26 -4.81 8.14
C ASP A 25 2.27 -3.50 8.93
N ILE A 26 2.25 -3.59 10.26
CA ILE A 26 2.23 -2.45 11.18
C ILE A 26 3.44 -2.54 12.07
N ASP A 27 4.33 -1.56 11.97
CA ASP A 27 5.56 -1.56 12.76
C ASP A 27 6.06 -0.14 13.03
N LYS A 28 7.11 -0.03 13.86
CA LYS A 28 7.82 1.20 14.18
C LYS A 28 9.33 1.05 13.97
N LEU A 29 9.92 2.10 13.42
CA LEU A 29 11.36 2.30 13.32
C LEU A 29 11.78 3.39 14.30
N LYS A 30 13.08 3.74 14.35
CA LYS A 30 13.60 4.71 15.33
C LYS A 30 12.85 6.06 15.37
N THR A 31 12.34 6.52 14.22
CA THR A 31 11.79 7.88 14.07
C THR A 31 10.41 7.91 13.41
N LEU A 32 9.86 6.77 13.08
CA LEU A 32 8.58 6.68 12.40
C LEU A 32 7.85 5.39 12.76
N SER A 33 6.55 5.39 12.55
CA SER A 33 5.72 4.20 12.48
C SER A 33 4.99 4.15 11.14
N TYR A 34 4.50 2.98 10.79
CA TYR A 34 3.74 2.82 9.56
C TYR A 34 2.68 1.73 9.70
N ALA A 35 1.63 1.88 8.88
CA ALA A 35 0.75 0.80 8.48
C ALA A 35 0.86 0.63 6.97
N ARG A 36 1.01 -0.59 6.50
CA ARG A 36 1.18 -0.95 5.09
C ARG A 36 0.33 -2.14 4.73
N VAL A 37 -0.22 -2.11 3.53
CA VAL A 37 -0.89 -3.26 2.92
C VAL A 37 -0.31 -3.53 1.54
N SER A 38 -0.11 -4.81 1.21
CA SER A 38 0.36 -5.25 -0.10
C SER A 38 -0.75 -5.21 -1.14
N GLY A 39 -0.39 -4.96 -2.40
CA GLY A 39 -1.35 -4.96 -3.50
C GLY A 39 -1.76 -6.38 -3.92
N GLU A 40 -2.98 -6.51 -4.41
CA GLU A 40 -3.55 -7.81 -4.81
C GLU A 40 -3.05 -8.31 -6.16
N ILE A 41 -2.66 -7.41 -7.08
CA ILE A 41 -2.30 -7.77 -8.46
C ILE A 41 -0.79 -8.03 -8.58
N THR A 42 0.03 -7.15 -8.01
CA THR A 42 1.49 -7.22 -8.12
C THR A 42 2.13 -7.35 -6.75
N HIS A 43 2.87 -8.43 -6.56
CA HIS A 43 3.66 -8.62 -5.35
C HIS A 43 4.80 -7.61 -5.30
N GLY A 44 4.84 -6.79 -4.25
CA GLY A 44 5.83 -5.70 -4.08
C GLY A 44 5.24 -4.31 -4.20
N ASP A 45 4.04 -4.16 -4.74
CA ASP A 45 3.26 -2.94 -4.64
C ASP A 45 2.72 -2.77 -3.23
N SER A 46 2.61 -1.55 -2.77
CA SER A 46 2.09 -1.29 -1.41
C SER A 46 1.37 0.04 -1.31
N LEU A 47 0.37 0.08 -0.45
CA LEU A 47 -0.25 1.30 0.05
C LEU A 47 0.24 1.53 1.49
N ASN A 48 0.73 2.73 1.79
CA ASN A 48 1.44 3.01 3.04
C ASN A 48 0.91 4.28 3.70
N PHE A 49 0.83 4.22 5.03
CA PHE A 49 0.46 5.31 5.94
C PHE A 49 1.58 5.47 6.96
N VAL A 50 2.37 6.53 6.82
CA VAL A 50 3.59 6.75 7.60
C VAL A 50 3.42 7.96 8.52
N MET A 51 3.87 7.86 9.76
CA MET A 51 3.84 8.92 10.76
C MET A 51 5.23 9.14 11.34
N LEU A 52 5.59 10.39 11.58
CA LEU A 52 6.93 10.77 12.05
C LEU A 52 6.87 11.24 13.51
N SER A 53 7.70 10.66 14.39
CA SER A 53 7.79 11.04 15.79
C SER A 53 8.26 12.50 15.98
N ARG A 54 9.16 13.00 15.11
CA ARG A 54 9.61 14.39 15.09
C ARG A 54 8.51 15.42 14.85
N GLU A 55 7.36 15.00 14.32
CA GLU A 55 6.17 15.83 14.10
C GLU A 55 5.06 15.52 15.11
N ASN A 56 5.44 15.00 16.27
CA ASN A 56 4.53 14.57 17.34
C ASN A 56 3.45 13.59 16.86
N CYS A 57 3.72 12.87 15.75
CA CYS A 57 2.77 11.94 15.13
C CYS A 57 1.44 12.59 14.70
N GLU A 58 1.43 13.88 14.47
CA GLU A 58 0.20 14.63 14.17
C GLU A 58 -0.21 14.56 12.70
N LYS A 59 0.72 14.09 11.84
CA LYS A 59 0.52 13.98 10.41
C LYS A 59 0.71 12.55 9.94
N VAL A 60 -0.11 12.15 8.95
CA VAL A 60 0.03 10.93 8.20
C VAL A 60 0.46 11.25 6.76
N TYR A 61 1.55 10.64 6.33
CA TYR A 61 2.06 10.66 4.97
C TYR A 61 1.51 9.46 4.24
N THR A 62 0.62 9.69 3.29
CA THR A 62 0.01 8.64 2.50
C THR A 62 0.75 8.51 1.17
N ASN A 63 1.20 7.32 0.87
CA ASN A 63 1.89 7.02 -0.37
C ASN A 63 1.55 5.60 -0.84
N PHE A 64 1.77 5.36 -2.13
CA PHE A 64 1.74 4.02 -2.70
C PHE A 64 3.00 3.76 -3.50
N SER A 65 3.34 2.50 -3.70
CA SER A 65 4.45 2.11 -4.55
C SER A 65 4.00 1.10 -5.59
N PHE A 66 4.56 1.25 -6.79
CA PHE A 66 4.50 0.26 -7.85
C PHE A 66 5.89 -0.34 -8.07
N TYR A 67 5.92 -1.65 -8.20
CA TYR A 67 7.07 -2.39 -8.65
C TYR A 67 6.97 -2.59 -10.16
N THR A 68 8.10 -2.53 -10.87
CA THR A 68 8.13 -2.78 -12.30
C THR A 68 9.41 -3.51 -12.70
N TYR A 69 9.29 -4.44 -13.63
CA TYR A 69 10.43 -5.08 -14.30
C TYR A 69 10.97 -4.22 -15.45
N GLU A 70 10.22 -3.22 -15.91
CA GLU A 70 10.68 -2.30 -16.95
C GLU A 70 11.89 -1.49 -16.49
N LYS A 71 12.89 -1.39 -17.35
CA LYS A 71 14.17 -0.73 -17.04
C LYS A 71 14.54 0.31 -18.09
N PRO A 72 13.64 1.25 -18.42
CA PRO A 72 14.02 2.29 -19.36
C PRO A 72 15.15 3.15 -18.77
N VAL A 73 16.08 3.55 -19.62
CA VAL A 73 17.28 4.31 -19.21
C VAL A 73 16.94 5.62 -18.48
N ASP A 74 15.76 6.14 -18.71
CA ASP A 74 15.26 7.39 -18.16
C ASP A 74 14.28 7.21 -16.97
N ILE A 75 14.10 6.01 -16.41
CA ILE A 75 13.16 5.76 -15.31
C ILE A 75 13.42 6.70 -14.11
N LYS A 76 14.68 7.00 -13.82
CA LYS A 76 15.05 7.92 -12.72
C LYS A 76 14.59 9.36 -12.96
N GLN A 77 14.29 9.75 -14.21
CA GLN A 77 13.75 11.07 -14.53
C GLN A 77 12.29 11.23 -14.11
N LEU A 78 11.63 10.15 -13.67
CA LEU A 78 10.31 10.24 -13.05
C LEU A 78 10.35 10.94 -11.69
N LEU A 79 11.49 10.90 -10.99
CA LEU A 79 11.62 11.49 -9.66
C LEU A 79 11.17 12.97 -9.67
N HIS A 80 10.33 13.32 -8.71
CA HIS A 80 9.68 14.63 -8.52
C HIS A 80 8.67 15.05 -9.61
N LYS A 81 8.41 14.23 -10.62
CA LYS A 81 7.35 14.49 -11.59
C LYS A 81 5.97 14.18 -11.00
N HIS A 82 4.96 14.90 -11.50
CA HIS A 82 3.56 14.60 -11.28
C HIS A 82 3.09 13.68 -12.41
N ILE A 83 2.63 12.52 -12.05
CA ILE A 83 2.20 11.47 -12.97
C ILE A 83 0.67 11.36 -12.90
N PRO A 84 -0.01 11.30 -14.05
CA PRO A 84 -1.45 11.12 -14.07
C PRO A 84 -1.82 9.72 -13.58
N ILE A 85 -2.78 9.66 -12.69
CA ILE A 85 -3.32 8.43 -12.11
C ILE A 85 -4.85 8.49 -12.08
N LYS A 86 -5.47 7.34 -11.89
CA LYS A 86 -6.86 7.25 -11.47
C LYS A 86 -6.92 6.57 -10.12
N ILE A 87 -7.80 7.05 -9.25
CA ILE A 87 -8.15 6.39 -7.98
C ILE A 87 -9.64 6.09 -8.03
N ASN A 88 -10.00 4.81 -7.98
CA ASN A 88 -11.38 4.33 -8.14
C ASN A 88 -12.09 4.97 -9.35
N GLY A 89 -11.35 5.14 -10.45
CA GLY A 89 -11.84 5.75 -11.69
C GLY A 89 -11.74 7.29 -11.78
N GLU A 90 -11.49 7.99 -10.68
CA GLU A 90 -11.33 9.45 -10.66
C GLU A 90 -9.94 9.88 -11.11
N ASP A 91 -9.87 10.87 -12.01
CA ASP A 91 -8.63 11.42 -12.55
C ASP A 91 -7.93 12.31 -11.51
N LEU A 92 -6.68 11.96 -11.20
CA LEU A 92 -5.82 12.66 -10.24
C LEU A 92 -4.37 12.73 -10.76
N THR A 93 -3.51 13.36 -9.99
CA THR A 93 -2.05 13.30 -10.19
C THR A 93 -1.36 12.94 -8.90
N ALA A 94 -0.31 12.11 -8.98
CA ALA A 94 0.54 11.78 -7.85
C ALA A 94 1.98 12.19 -8.13
N LYS A 95 2.66 12.72 -7.11
CA LYS A 95 4.07 13.12 -7.22
C LYS A 95 4.96 11.92 -6.93
N VAL A 96 5.93 11.66 -7.80
CA VAL A 96 6.95 10.65 -7.58
C VAL A 96 7.96 11.14 -6.55
N GLU A 97 8.07 10.45 -5.42
CA GLU A 97 8.99 10.80 -4.32
C GLU A 97 10.22 9.89 -4.27
N TYR A 98 10.16 8.72 -4.88
CA TYR A 98 11.28 7.80 -4.91
C TYR A 98 11.27 6.95 -6.17
N VAL A 99 12.46 6.73 -6.74
CA VAL A 99 12.72 5.76 -7.81
C VAL A 99 14.03 5.06 -7.49
N GLY A 100 14.00 3.78 -7.22
CA GLY A 100 15.20 3.02 -6.87
C GLY A 100 15.12 1.55 -7.26
N PRO A 101 16.29 0.89 -7.36
CA PRO A 101 16.34 -0.54 -7.64
C PRO A 101 15.66 -1.32 -6.52
N PHE A 102 14.91 -2.33 -6.90
CA PHE A 102 14.27 -3.23 -5.98
C PHE A 102 14.14 -4.61 -6.63
N LEU A 103 14.66 -5.66 -5.97
CA LEU A 103 14.75 -7.00 -6.55
C LEU A 103 15.37 -6.96 -7.95
N MET A 104 14.68 -7.48 -8.96
CA MET A 104 15.17 -7.50 -10.35
C MET A 104 14.67 -6.32 -11.20
N GLY A 105 14.01 -5.34 -10.59
CA GLY A 105 13.40 -4.19 -11.27
C GLY A 105 13.61 -2.88 -10.51
N TYR A 106 12.57 -2.06 -10.54
CA TYR A 106 12.51 -0.78 -9.83
C TYR A 106 11.26 -0.72 -8.96
N ARG A 107 11.39 -0.03 -7.83
CA ARG A 107 10.25 0.47 -7.05
C ARG A 107 10.12 1.95 -7.30
N VAL A 108 8.92 2.38 -7.67
CA VAL A 108 8.54 3.79 -7.82
C VAL A 108 7.51 4.10 -6.76
N MET A 109 7.80 5.09 -5.90
CA MET A 109 6.88 5.50 -4.82
C MET A 109 6.29 6.86 -5.13
N PHE A 110 4.99 6.98 -4.93
CA PHE A 110 4.17 8.14 -5.22
C PHE A 110 3.54 8.67 -3.94
N SER A 111 3.55 9.99 -3.77
CA SER A 111 2.83 10.64 -2.68
C SER A 111 1.39 10.95 -3.08
N LEU A 112 0.47 10.61 -2.19
CA LEU A 112 -0.94 11.03 -2.24
C LEU A 112 -1.22 12.27 -1.40
N GLY A 113 -0.28 12.62 -0.50
CA GLY A 113 -0.37 13.81 0.33
C GLY A 113 0.00 13.58 1.78
N VAL A 114 -0.10 14.68 2.54
CA VAL A 114 0.18 14.71 3.98
C VAL A 114 -1.04 15.35 4.66
N PHE A 115 -1.58 14.66 5.65
CA PHE A 115 -2.85 15.04 6.28
C PHE A 115 -2.73 15.04 7.79
N PRO A 116 -3.48 15.90 8.51
CA PRO A 116 -3.62 15.76 9.96
C PRO A 116 -4.28 14.41 10.29
N VAL A 117 -3.67 13.63 11.19
CA VAL A 117 -4.10 12.26 11.51
C VAL A 117 -5.57 12.19 11.89
N LYS A 118 -6.02 13.06 12.80
CA LYS A 118 -7.40 13.05 13.31
C LYS A 118 -8.45 13.24 12.20
N GLU A 119 -8.22 14.21 11.33
CA GLU A 119 -9.13 14.49 10.20
C GLU A 119 -9.07 13.39 9.15
N TYR A 120 -7.86 12.87 8.92
CA TYR A 120 -7.64 11.82 7.93
C TYR A 120 -8.31 10.51 8.33
N ILE A 121 -8.22 10.10 9.61
CA ILE A 121 -8.91 8.91 10.10
C ILE A 121 -10.43 9.01 9.88
N ASN A 122 -11.01 10.18 10.13
CA ASN A 122 -12.44 10.36 9.87
C ASN A 122 -12.78 10.23 8.36
N ARG A 123 -11.92 10.76 7.48
CA ARG A 123 -12.08 10.59 6.02
C ARG A 123 -11.94 9.13 5.59
N LEU A 124 -10.95 8.42 6.11
CA LEU A 124 -10.75 7.00 5.84
C LEU A 124 -11.95 6.17 6.28
N HIS A 125 -12.54 6.48 7.43
CA HIS A 125 -13.73 5.80 7.91
C HIS A 125 -14.91 5.97 6.96
N ASN A 126 -15.16 7.19 6.49
CA ASN A 126 -16.22 7.47 5.53
C ASN A 126 -15.94 6.78 4.19
N PHE A 127 -14.72 6.92 3.68
CA PHE A 127 -14.30 6.29 2.43
C PHE A 127 -14.46 4.77 2.49
N TYR A 128 -14.04 4.11 3.58
CA TYR A 128 -14.20 2.67 3.74
C TYR A 128 -15.66 2.21 3.78
N ASN A 129 -16.58 3.03 4.30
CA ASN A 129 -18.00 2.71 4.31
C ASN A 129 -18.61 2.74 2.90
N GLU A 130 -18.10 3.57 2.02
CA GLU A 130 -18.53 3.74 0.63
C GLU A 130 -17.82 2.74 -0.30
N GLU A 131 -16.49 2.67 -0.20
CA GLU A 131 -15.62 1.87 -1.04
C GLU A 131 -14.96 0.73 -0.25
N LYS A 132 -15.02 -0.49 -0.75
CA LYS A 132 -14.42 -1.65 -0.07
C LYS A 132 -12.97 -1.91 -0.47
N TYR A 133 -12.50 -1.25 -1.51
CA TYR A 133 -11.13 -1.35 -2.00
C TYR A 133 -10.65 -0.01 -2.55
N TYR A 134 -9.36 0.08 -2.68
CA TYR A 134 -8.66 1.23 -3.24
C TYR A 134 -7.96 0.76 -4.51
N GLU A 135 -8.45 1.18 -5.67
CA GLU A 135 -7.82 0.87 -6.94
C GLU A 135 -7.05 2.09 -7.44
N ILE A 136 -5.78 1.90 -7.77
CA ILE A 136 -4.96 2.93 -8.39
C ILE A 136 -4.49 2.42 -9.75
N GLN A 137 -4.70 3.24 -10.77
CA GLN A 137 -4.19 3.03 -12.12
C GLN A 137 -3.28 4.18 -12.52
N ILE A 138 -2.06 3.89 -12.95
CA ILE A 138 -1.16 4.85 -13.61
C ILE A 138 -1.62 4.93 -15.06
N VAL A 139 -1.95 6.13 -15.54
CA VAL A 139 -2.52 6.34 -16.88
C VAL A 139 -1.59 7.18 -17.76
N ASP A 140 -1.82 7.12 -19.06
CA ASP A 140 -1.09 7.92 -20.03
C ASP A 140 -1.37 9.42 -19.86
N GLY A 141 -0.35 10.23 -20.05
CA GLY A 141 -0.43 11.69 -20.09
C GLY A 141 0.11 12.26 -21.39
N VAL A 142 0.08 13.57 -21.55
CA VAL A 142 0.53 14.26 -22.78
C VAL A 142 1.96 13.87 -23.17
N ASN A 143 2.88 13.84 -22.19
CA ASN A 143 4.32 13.50 -22.38
C ASN A 143 4.72 12.29 -21.54
N PHE A 144 3.79 11.44 -21.16
CA PHE A 144 4.04 10.29 -20.32
C PHE A 144 3.25 9.08 -20.85
N LYS A 145 3.94 7.95 -20.98
CA LYS A 145 3.36 6.66 -21.35
C LYS A 145 3.57 5.68 -20.21
N ALA A 146 2.49 5.24 -19.58
CA ALA A 146 2.55 4.31 -18.44
C ALA A 146 3.26 3.02 -18.82
N SER A 147 2.93 2.43 -19.96
CA SER A 147 3.52 1.18 -20.47
C SER A 147 5.03 1.24 -20.78
N LYS A 148 5.62 2.45 -20.84
CA LYS A 148 7.08 2.60 -20.97
C LYS A 148 7.80 2.28 -19.66
N TYR A 149 7.15 2.53 -18.53
CA TYR A 149 7.77 2.49 -17.20
C TYR A 149 7.21 1.39 -16.30
N PHE A 150 6.02 0.90 -16.60
CA PHE A 150 5.30 -0.08 -15.78
C PHE A 150 4.76 -1.20 -16.65
N ASP A 151 5.19 -2.43 -16.39
CA ASP A 151 4.66 -3.65 -17.01
C ASP A 151 3.21 -3.91 -16.54
N ILE A 152 2.93 -3.60 -15.27
CA ILE A 152 1.59 -3.57 -14.71
C ILE A 152 1.37 -2.18 -14.12
N SER A 153 0.37 -1.45 -14.62
CA SER A 153 0.09 -0.06 -14.24
C SER A 153 -1.18 0.13 -13.42
N ILE A 154 -1.75 -0.97 -12.93
CA ILE A 154 -2.95 -0.98 -12.07
C ILE A 154 -2.73 -1.92 -10.90
N ASN A 155 -3.19 -1.52 -9.72
CA ASN A 155 -3.29 -2.40 -8.57
C ASN A 155 -4.47 -2.00 -7.68
N SER A 156 -4.92 -2.94 -6.85
CA SER A 156 -5.97 -2.74 -5.87
C SER A 156 -5.51 -3.20 -4.48
N TRP A 157 -6.10 -2.58 -3.48
CA TRP A 157 -5.89 -2.92 -2.07
C TRP A 157 -7.24 -3.01 -1.39
N LYS A 158 -7.51 -4.11 -0.69
CA LYS A 158 -8.67 -4.20 0.19
C LYS A 158 -8.48 -3.25 1.37
N LEU A 159 -9.57 -2.68 1.81
CA LEU A 159 -9.53 -1.71 2.91
C LEU A 159 -9.99 -2.32 4.24
N ASP A 160 -10.12 -3.64 4.29
CA ASP A 160 -10.43 -4.35 5.54
C ASP A 160 -9.34 -4.02 6.57
N ASN A 161 -9.76 -3.66 7.77
CA ASN A 161 -8.88 -3.20 8.85
C ASN A 161 -8.09 -1.89 8.59
N LEU A 162 -8.39 -1.12 7.53
CA LEU A 162 -7.69 0.14 7.24
C LEU A 162 -7.63 1.08 8.45
N VAL A 163 -8.77 1.43 9.03
CA VAL A 163 -8.84 2.38 10.14
C VAL A 163 -8.16 1.83 11.40
N PRO A 164 -8.42 0.58 11.85
CA PRO A 164 -7.69 -0.02 12.95
C PRO A 164 -6.18 -0.03 12.76
N SER A 165 -5.70 -0.35 11.56
CA SER A 165 -4.25 -0.42 11.24
C SER A 165 -3.58 0.94 11.30
N VAL A 166 -4.21 1.98 10.77
CA VAL A 166 -3.70 3.36 10.83
C VAL A 166 -3.71 3.88 12.27
N LEU A 167 -4.73 3.53 13.07
CA LEU A 167 -4.79 3.88 14.50
C LEU A 167 -3.70 3.20 15.31
N GLU A 168 -3.41 1.92 15.04
CA GLU A 168 -2.33 1.21 15.74
C GLU A 168 -0.97 1.79 15.37
N ALA A 169 -0.71 2.10 14.08
CA ALA A 169 0.50 2.80 13.68
C ALA A 169 0.64 4.16 14.38
N HIS A 170 -0.46 4.92 14.53
CA HIS A 170 -0.45 6.19 15.27
C HIS A 170 -0.09 6.00 16.73
N LYS A 171 -0.62 4.98 17.39
CA LYS A 171 -0.29 4.63 18.78
C LYS A 171 1.20 4.29 18.93
N LEU A 172 1.75 3.44 18.03
CA LEU A 172 3.17 3.09 18.00
C LEU A 172 4.06 4.33 17.80
N CYS A 173 3.63 5.29 16.97
CA CYS A 173 4.34 6.56 16.79
C CYS A 173 4.40 7.37 18.10
N LYS A 174 3.29 7.48 18.83
CA LYS A 174 3.24 8.21 20.11
C LYS A 174 4.14 7.57 21.17
N GLU A 175 4.26 6.24 21.20
CA GLU A 175 5.20 5.54 22.08
C GLU A 175 6.66 5.93 21.79
N LEU A 176 7.04 6.12 20.51
CA LEU A 176 8.38 6.58 20.12
C LEU A 176 8.65 8.02 20.63
N GLY A 177 7.67 8.89 20.56
CA GLY A 177 7.79 10.27 21.08
C GLY A 177 8.07 10.30 22.57
N ASN A 178 7.38 9.47 23.34
CA ASN A 178 7.54 9.38 24.79
C ASN A 178 8.86 8.74 25.25
N ALA A 179 9.45 7.86 24.43
CA ALA A 179 10.72 7.19 24.74
C ALA A 179 11.94 8.10 24.49
N ASN A 180 11.80 9.18 23.77
CA ASN A 180 12.85 10.13 23.40
C ASN A 180 12.75 11.49 24.15
N SER A 181 11.81 11.64 25.05
CA SER A 181 11.62 12.78 25.95
C SER A 181 12.14 12.47 27.36
#